data_f2909b45147303efa87e69e8aae7cb36
#
_entry.id   f2909b45147303efa87e69e8aae7cb36
#
_cell.length_a   1.000
_cell.length_b   1.000
_cell.length_c   1.000
_cell.angle_alpha   90.00
_cell.angle_beta   90.00
_cell.angle_gamma   90.00
#
_symmetry.space_group_name_H-M   'P 1'
#
loop_
_entity.id
_entity.type
_entity.pdbx_description
1 polymer ?
#
loop_
_entity_poly.entity_id
_entity_poly.type
_entity_poly.pdbx_seq_one_letter_code
_entity_poly.pdbx_strand_id
1 'polypeptide(L)'
;MSTFTMLRRKGGKMAKTVKKLKKSIRSVPAGSPIVPKLVEDAGLIKPVSRRVSRNGRGKPSFLGYRRENGRVGIRNHVIILPLDDLSNAACEAVGNNIKGTLAIPHPYGRLQFGEDLELHFRTLIGTGKNANVAAVIVIGIESAWTQRVVDGIAKSGKPVAGFSIEQNGDHKIIASASRQAKEFVHWASELTRENCSVDELWISVKCGESDTTSGLASNPTVGNFIDKMDSWGATTCFGETSEITGAEMVCAARGKTAAIGAKFTKTWQAYMDDVIEQFKTDDLSDS
;
A
#
# COMPACT_ATOMS: atom_id res chain seq x y z
N MET A 1 11.54 -15.19 -24.62
CA MET A 1 10.74 -15.17 -25.89
C MET A 1 9.28 -14.97 -25.50
N SER A 2 8.80 -13.76 -25.68
CA SER A 2 7.58 -13.23 -25.08
C SER A 2 6.31 -13.84 -25.68
N THR A 3 5.33 -14.08 -24.82
CA THR A 3 3.98 -14.60 -25.09
C THR A 3 3.20 -13.77 -26.12
N PHE A 4 3.64 -12.57 -26.44
CA PHE A 4 3.06 -11.68 -27.45
C PHE A 4 3.26 -12.16 -28.90
N THR A 5 4.26 -12.98 -29.17
CA THR A 5 4.52 -13.51 -30.53
C THR A 5 3.55 -14.63 -30.92
N MET A 6 2.93 -15.34 -29.97
CA MET A 6 1.95 -16.39 -30.25
C MET A 6 0.56 -15.86 -30.61
N LEU A 7 0.19 -14.69 -30.14
CA LEU A 7 -1.09 -14.05 -30.48
C LEU A 7 -1.14 -13.45 -31.89
N ARG A 8 0.00 -13.21 -32.52
CA ARG A 8 0.05 -12.70 -33.91
C ARG A 8 -0.40 -13.69 -34.98
N ARG A 9 -0.45 -15.01 -34.72
CA ARG A 9 -0.82 -16.03 -35.70
C ARG A 9 -2.28 -16.46 -35.73
N LYS A 10 -3.12 -16.05 -34.76
CA LYS A 10 -4.59 -16.28 -34.78
C LYS A 10 -5.44 -15.00 -34.84
N GLY A 11 -4.88 -13.89 -35.27
CA GLY A 11 -5.29 -12.55 -34.87
C GLY A 11 -6.06 -11.68 -35.83
N GLY A 12 -6.63 -12.16 -36.92
CA GLY A 12 -7.37 -11.24 -37.82
C GLY A 12 -8.66 -10.63 -37.22
N LYS A 13 -9.36 -11.34 -36.35
CA LYS A 13 -10.60 -10.87 -35.74
C LYS A 13 -10.35 -10.10 -34.43
N MET A 14 -9.43 -10.59 -33.58
CA MET A 14 -9.13 -9.97 -32.28
C MET A 14 -8.43 -8.62 -32.44
N ALA A 15 -7.45 -8.52 -33.33
CA ALA A 15 -6.76 -7.24 -33.62
C ALA A 15 -7.70 -6.18 -34.21
N LYS A 16 -8.69 -6.57 -35.00
CA LYS A 16 -9.73 -5.65 -35.50
C LYS A 16 -10.67 -5.19 -34.40
N THR A 17 -11.00 -6.04 -33.43
CA THR A 17 -11.84 -5.71 -32.27
C THR A 17 -11.11 -4.73 -31.34
N VAL A 18 -9.84 -4.98 -31.03
CA VAL A 18 -9.02 -4.11 -30.18
C VAL A 18 -8.79 -2.74 -30.86
N LYS A 19 -8.50 -2.70 -32.17
CA LYS A 19 -8.40 -1.43 -32.92
C LYS A 19 -9.72 -0.67 -32.96
N LYS A 20 -10.86 -1.37 -33.08
CA LYS A 20 -12.20 -0.75 -33.07
C LYS A 20 -12.52 -0.21 -31.67
N LEU A 21 -12.15 -0.93 -30.61
CA LEU A 21 -12.25 -0.46 -29.22
C LEU A 21 -11.40 0.79 -28.97
N LYS A 22 -10.11 0.78 -29.33
CA LYS A 22 -9.19 1.94 -29.18
C LYS A 22 -9.69 3.17 -29.94
N LYS A 23 -10.26 2.97 -31.14
CA LYS A 23 -10.82 4.09 -31.95
C LYS A 23 -12.12 4.63 -31.36
N SER A 24 -12.96 3.78 -30.78
CA SER A 24 -14.20 4.17 -30.09
C SER A 24 -13.93 4.92 -28.79
N ILE A 25 -12.91 4.51 -28.03
CA ILE A 25 -12.52 5.16 -26.75
C ILE A 25 -11.97 6.57 -27.00
N ARG A 26 -11.20 6.80 -28.10
CA ARG A 26 -10.65 8.11 -28.45
C ARG A 26 -11.69 9.12 -28.95
N SER A 27 -12.90 8.69 -29.29
CA SER A 27 -13.95 9.55 -29.84
C SER A 27 -15.03 9.94 -28.83
N VAL A 28 -14.89 9.57 -27.56
CA VAL A 28 -15.92 9.82 -26.53
C VAL A 28 -15.61 11.16 -25.84
N PRO A 29 -16.52 12.14 -25.87
CA PRO A 29 -16.38 13.39 -25.15
C PRO A 29 -16.32 13.15 -23.63
N ALA A 30 -15.45 13.89 -22.93
CA ALA A 30 -15.39 13.84 -21.47
C ALA A 30 -16.78 14.16 -20.87
N GLY A 31 -17.30 13.21 -20.07
CA GLY A 31 -18.60 13.36 -19.39
C GLY A 31 -19.74 12.49 -19.92
N SER A 32 -19.51 11.67 -20.94
CA SER A 32 -20.55 10.78 -21.47
C SER A 32 -20.64 9.45 -20.71
N PRO A 33 -21.84 8.95 -20.32
CA PRO A 33 -22.00 7.69 -19.59
C PRO A 33 -21.94 6.46 -20.51
N ILE A 34 -20.88 6.33 -21.32
CA ILE A 34 -20.80 5.32 -22.40
C ILE A 34 -20.15 4.01 -21.96
N VAL A 35 -19.55 3.96 -20.79
CA VAL A 35 -18.74 2.84 -20.32
C VAL A 35 -19.54 1.54 -20.10
N PRO A 36 -20.73 1.52 -19.51
CA PRO A 36 -21.42 0.27 -19.21
C PRO A 36 -21.76 -0.55 -20.46
N LYS A 37 -22.18 0.11 -21.52
CA LYS A 37 -22.68 -0.57 -22.72
C LYS A 37 -21.60 -1.22 -23.57
N LEU A 38 -20.45 -0.59 -23.70
CA LEU A 38 -19.29 -1.13 -24.46
C LEU A 38 -18.67 -2.35 -23.75
N VAL A 39 -18.72 -2.36 -22.43
CA VAL A 39 -18.17 -3.43 -21.60
C VAL A 39 -19.18 -4.59 -21.50
N GLU A 40 -20.47 -4.31 -21.45
CA GLU A 40 -21.55 -5.30 -21.55
C GLU A 40 -21.57 -5.97 -22.93
N ASP A 41 -21.46 -5.19 -24.02
CA ASP A 41 -21.45 -5.68 -25.40
C ASP A 41 -20.20 -6.51 -25.72
N ALA A 42 -19.08 -6.28 -25.00
CA ALA A 42 -17.85 -7.09 -25.15
C ALA A 42 -17.92 -8.42 -24.37
N GLY A 43 -18.95 -8.65 -23.56
CA GLY A 43 -19.09 -9.85 -22.73
C GLY A 43 -18.04 -9.96 -21.62
N LEU A 44 -17.24 -8.90 -21.42
CA LEU A 44 -16.13 -8.85 -20.48
C LEU A 44 -16.56 -8.59 -19.04
N ILE A 45 -17.77 -8.07 -18.84
CA ILE A 45 -18.37 -7.89 -17.53
C ILE A 45 -19.79 -8.43 -17.58
N LYS A 46 -20.01 -9.62 -17.06
CA LYS A 46 -21.29 -9.90 -16.44
C LYS A 46 -21.24 -9.14 -15.11
N PRO A 47 -22.20 -8.23 -14.82
CA PRO A 47 -22.28 -7.68 -13.48
C PRO A 47 -22.37 -8.88 -12.54
N VAL A 48 -21.32 -9.11 -11.80
CA VAL A 48 -21.33 -10.09 -10.71
C VAL A 48 -22.17 -9.44 -9.61
N SER A 49 -23.48 -9.39 -9.83
CA SER A 49 -24.45 -9.23 -8.74
C SER A 49 -24.48 -10.53 -7.93
N ARG A 50 -23.32 -11.02 -7.49
CA ARG A 50 -23.26 -11.86 -6.32
C ARG A 50 -23.55 -10.92 -5.15
N ARG A 51 -24.83 -10.69 -4.91
CA ARG A 51 -25.29 -10.53 -3.54
C ARG A 51 -24.71 -11.74 -2.82
N VAL A 52 -23.56 -11.54 -2.15
CA VAL A 52 -23.12 -12.48 -1.13
C VAL A 52 -24.34 -12.55 -0.22
N SER A 53 -25.01 -13.68 -0.25
CA SER A 53 -26.17 -13.92 0.59
C SER A 53 -25.73 -13.56 2.00
N ARG A 54 -26.33 -12.53 2.58
CA ARG A 54 -26.22 -12.23 4.00
C ARG A 54 -27.02 -13.30 4.73
N ASN A 55 -26.52 -14.55 4.62
CA ASN A 55 -27.02 -15.62 5.46
C ASN A 55 -26.61 -15.24 6.87
N GLY A 56 -27.49 -14.68 7.64
CA GLY A 56 -27.61 -14.50 9.08
C GLY A 56 -26.43 -14.72 10.05
N ARG A 57 -25.23 -14.88 9.55
CA ARG A 57 -23.99 -14.90 10.35
C ARG A 57 -23.54 -13.46 10.50
N GLY A 58 -23.43 -13.01 11.75
CA GLY A 58 -22.84 -11.71 12.09
C GLY A 58 -21.48 -11.51 11.40
N LYS A 59 -21.04 -10.27 11.31
CA LYS A 59 -19.70 -9.98 10.78
C LYS A 59 -18.66 -10.82 11.51
N PRO A 60 -17.68 -11.40 10.81
CA PRO A 60 -16.60 -12.12 11.48
C PRO A 60 -15.85 -11.19 12.44
N SER A 61 -15.35 -11.74 13.51
CA SER A 61 -14.50 -11.04 14.48
C SER A 61 -13.15 -11.72 14.59
N PHE A 62 -12.18 -10.99 15.10
CA PHE A 62 -10.82 -11.47 15.34
C PHE A 62 -10.25 -10.86 16.63
N LEU A 63 -9.19 -11.45 17.16
CA LEU A 63 -8.46 -10.89 18.29
C LEU A 63 -7.38 -9.94 17.78
N GLY A 64 -7.55 -8.63 18.03
CA GLY A 64 -6.67 -7.56 17.60
C GLY A 64 -6.21 -6.66 18.74
N TYR A 65 -5.24 -5.81 18.45
CA TYR A 65 -4.75 -4.77 19.35
C TYR A 65 -5.38 -3.43 18.96
N ARG A 66 -6.23 -2.88 19.80
CA ARG A 66 -6.77 -1.54 19.63
C ARG A 66 -5.74 -0.51 20.06
N ARG A 67 -5.49 0.46 19.19
CA ARG A 67 -4.56 1.54 19.45
C ARG A 67 -5.29 2.78 19.98
N GLU A 68 -4.53 3.68 20.56
CA GLU A 68 -5.02 4.92 21.19
C GLU A 68 -5.84 5.79 20.21
N ASN A 69 -5.53 5.73 18.92
CA ASN A 69 -6.27 6.40 17.84
C ASN A 69 -7.50 5.62 17.33
N GLY A 70 -7.89 4.55 18.01
CA GLY A 70 -9.04 3.70 17.67
C GLY A 70 -8.79 2.69 16.55
N ARG A 71 -7.64 2.72 15.85
CA ARG A 71 -7.31 1.72 14.83
C ARG A 71 -6.93 0.39 15.44
N VAL A 72 -7.17 -0.70 14.69
CA VAL A 72 -6.91 -2.06 15.14
C VAL A 72 -5.81 -2.71 14.31
N GLY A 73 -4.82 -3.28 14.99
CA GLY A 73 -3.76 -4.08 14.40
C GLY A 73 -3.87 -5.56 14.76
N ILE A 74 -3.39 -6.42 13.89
CA ILE A 74 -3.30 -7.87 14.13
C ILE A 74 -1.92 -8.29 14.68
N ARG A 75 -0.97 -7.37 14.69
CA ARG A 75 0.40 -7.53 15.19
C ARG A 75 0.72 -6.48 16.26
N ASN A 76 1.81 -6.67 16.97
CA ASN A 76 2.23 -5.82 18.08
C ASN A 76 3.74 -5.58 18.04
N HIS A 77 4.25 -5.11 16.90
CA HIS A 77 5.68 -4.92 16.68
C HIS A 77 6.22 -3.70 17.43
N VAL A 78 7.40 -3.86 18.02
CA VAL A 78 8.27 -2.74 18.40
C VAL A 78 9.27 -2.57 17.27
N ILE A 79 9.21 -1.45 16.55
CA ILE A 79 10.07 -1.22 15.40
C ILE A 79 11.21 -0.26 15.71
N ILE A 80 12.34 -0.52 15.07
CA ILE A 80 13.50 0.36 15.05
C ILE A 80 13.55 0.94 13.63
N LEU A 81 13.22 2.22 13.51
CA LEU A 81 13.01 2.90 12.25
C LEU A 81 14.17 3.84 11.95
N PRO A 82 15.02 3.56 10.95
CA PRO A 82 16.04 4.51 10.51
C PRO A 82 15.37 5.71 9.84
N LEU A 83 15.91 6.88 10.08
CA LEU A 83 15.50 8.11 9.39
C LEU A 83 16.08 8.16 7.97
N ASP A 84 17.25 7.61 7.80
CA ASP A 84 18.05 7.61 6.58
C ASP A 84 18.87 6.32 6.48
N ASP A 85 19.39 6.03 5.30
CA ASP A 85 20.16 4.83 5.02
C ASP A 85 21.48 4.73 5.85
N LEU A 86 22.06 5.86 6.27
CA LEU A 86 23.27 5.87 7.12
C LEU A 86 22.98 5.36 8.53
N SER A 87 21.72 5.46 8.98
CA SER A 87 21.27 5.01 10.29
C SER A 87 20.90 3.51 10.31
N ASN A 88 20.88 2.83 9.16
CA ASN A 88 20.49 1.42 9.06
C ASN A 88 21.33 0.52 9.97
N ALA A 89 22.66 0.66 9.94
CA ALA A 89 23.54 -0.19 10.74
C ALA A 89 23.28 -0.06 12.26
N ALA A 90 23.01 1.16 12.73
CA ALA A 90 22.67 1.38 14.13
C ALA A 90 21.29 0.76 14.48
N CYS A 91 20.31 0.89 13.59
CA CYS A 91 18.98 0.27 13.77
C CYS A 91 19.07 -1.25 13.81
N GLU A 92 19.79 -1.86 12.89
CA GLU A 92 20.01 -3.31 12.83
C GLU A 92 20.76 -3.82 14.07
N ALA A 93 21.78 -3.07 14.57
CA ALA A 93 22.47 -3.41 15.79
C ALA A 93 21.51 -3.45 16.99
N VAL A 94 20.62 -2.46 17.13
CA VAL A 94 19.58 -2.47 18.18
C VAL A 94 18.63 -3.66 18.00
N GLY A 95 18.18 -3.92 16.76
CA GLY A 95 17.30 -5.04 16.44
C GLY A 95 17.91 -6.41 16.78
N ASN A 96 19.21 -6.56 16.53
CA ASN A 96 19.97 -7.77 16.86
C ASN A 96 20.19 -7.93 18.38
N ASN A 97 20.39 -6.83 19.09
CA ASN A 97 20.62 -6.84 20.52
C ASN A 97 19.35 -7.16 21.34
N ILE A 98 18.19 -6.71 20.88
CA ILE A 98 16.95 -6.80 21.65
C ILE A 98 15.91 -7.65 20.91
N LYS A 99 15.74 -8.88 21.35
CA LYS A 99 14.72 -9.79 20.84
C LYS A 99 13.32 -9.19 21.04
N GLY A 100 12.45 -9.34 20.03
CA GLY A 100 11.10 -8.78 20.05
C GLY A 100 11.01 -7.42 19.36
N THR A 101 12.12 -6.89 18.87
CA THR A 101 12.16 -5.71 17.98
C THR A 101 12.33 -6.11 16.54
N LEU A 102 11.98 -5.19 15.63
CA LEU A 102 12.14 -5.33 14.18
C LEU A 102 12.78 -4.07 13.62
N ALA A 103 14.00 -4.15 13.13
CA ALA A 103 14.63 -3.08 12.37
C ALA A 103 14.04 -3.05 10.94
N ILE A 104 13.86 -1.84 10.40
CA ILE A 104 13.28 -1.62 9.06
C ILE A 104 14.27 -0.83 8.20
N PRO A 105 15.40 -1.44 7.78
CA PRO A 105 16.37 -0.75 6.94
C PRO A 105 15.79 -0.40 5.57
N HIS A 106 16.26 0.72 5.00
CA HIS A 106 15.85 1.18 3.67
C HIS A 106 16.96 2.03 3.03
N PRO A 107 16.99 2.17 1.68
CA PRO A 107 18.04 2.90 0.98
C PRO A 107 17.79 4.41 0.81
N TYR A 108 16.77 4.98 1.48
CA TYR A 108 16.30 6.35 1.27
C TYR A 108 16.80 7.30 2.38
N GLY A 109 16.53 8.60 2.19
CA GLY A 109 16.73 9.66 3.19
C GLY A 109 17.90 10.60 2.86
N ARG A 110 18.69 10.30 1.82
CA ARG A 110 19.73 11.19 1.32
C ARG A 110 19.40 11.70 -0.06
N LEU A 111 19.82 12.94 -0.36
CA LEU A 111 19.62 13.59 -1.65
C LEU A 111 18.14 13.69 -2.07
N GLN A 112 17.23 13.73 -1.10
CA GLN A 112 15.82 14.01 -1.32
C GLN A 112 15.53 15.46 -0.99
N PHE A 113 14.77 16.13 -1.85
CA PHE A 113 14.50 17.57 -1.74
C PHE A 113 13.02 17.86 -2.02
N GLY A 114 12.52 18.97 -1.50
CA GLY A 114 11.16 19.43 -1.78
C GLY A 114 10.09 18.38 -1.46
N GLU A 115 9.23 18.11 -2.41
CA GLU A 115 8.10 17.19 -2.26
C GLU A 115 8.53 15.74 -2.03
N ASP A 116 9.66 15.32 -2.61
CA ASP A 116 10.22 13.98 -2.40
C ASP A 116 10.66 13.78 -0.94
N LEU A 117 11.31 14.78 -0.35
CA LEU A 117 11.66 14.77 1.06
C LEU A 117 10.43 14.76 1.96
N GLU A 118 9.40 15.54 1.60
CA GLU A 118 8.12 15.54 2.32
C GLU A 118 7.41 14.17 2.24
N LEU A 119 7.48 13.51 1.09
CA LEU A 119 6.97 12.15 0.92
C LEU A 119 7.72 11.17 1.81
N HIS A 120 9.04 11.27 1.88
CA HIS A 120 9.89 10.46 2.75
C HIS A 120 9.46 10.59 4.23
N PHE A 121 9.34 11.80 4.75
CA PHE A 121 8.86 12.01 6.12
C PHE A 121 7.45 11.47 6.35
N ARG A 122 6.53 11.69 5.42
CA ARG A 122 5.16 11.14 5.52
C ARG A 122 5.16 9.63 5.56
N THR A 123 6.04 8.99 4.79
CA THR A 123 6.17 7.52 4.74
C THR A 123 6.68 6.96 6.05
N LEU A 124 7.75 7.53 6.62
CA LEU A 124 8.30 7.11 7.92
C LEU A 124 7.28 7.32 9.05
N ILE A 125 6.65 8.47 9.08
CA ILE A 125 5.60 8.77 10.08
C ILE A 125 4.42 7.80 9.91
N GLY A 126 4.01 7.52 8.69
CA GLY A 126 2.94 6.55 8.38
C GLY A 126 3.29 5.14 8.84
N THR A 127 4.53 4.71 8.60
CA THR A 127 5.06 3.42 9.06
C THR A 127 5.00 3.33 10.58
N GLY A 128 5.48 4.34 11.30
CA GLY A 128 5.41 4.37 12.75
C GLY A 128 3.96 4.40 13.29
N LYS A 129 3.05 5.05 12.58
CA LYS A 129 1.61 5.09 12.94
C LYS A 129 0.84 3.82 12.61
N ASN A 130 1.41 2.87 11.89
CA ASN A 130 0.71 1.65 11.48
C ASN A 130 0.12 0.93 12.70
N ALA A 131 -1.11 0.43 12.59
CA ALA A 131 -1.82 -0.22 13.69
C ALA A 131 -1.12 -1.50 14.18
N ASN A 132 -0.33 -2.15 13.34
CA ASN A 132 0.47 -3.33 13.72
C ASN A 132 1.72 -3.00 14.55
N VAL A 133 2.04 -1.71 14.71
CA VAL A 133 3.18 -1.21 15.48
C VAL A 133 2.69 -0.77 16.85
N ALA A 134 3.30 -1.29 17.90
CA ALA A 134 3.04 -0.92 19.29
C ALA A 134 3.85 0.30 19.71
N ALA A 135 5.16 0.27 19.49
CA ALA A 135 6.08 1.35 19.85
C ALA A 135 7.18 1.51 18.81
N VAL A 136 7.80 2.68 18.76
CA VAL A 136 8.80 3.04 17.74
C VAL A 136 10.04 3.64 18.37
N ILE A 137 11.21 3.18 17.92
CA ILE A 137 12.47 3.88 18.11
C ILE A 137 12.89 4.45 16.75
N VAL A 138 13.12 5.73 16.68
CA VAL A 138 13.63 6.42 15.48
C VAL A 138 15.10 6.71 15.68
N ILE A 139 15.95 6.29 14.76
CA ILE A 139 17.38 6.62 14.76
C ILE A 139 17.71 7.36 13.47
N GLY A 140 18.28 8.54 13.57
CA GLY A 140 18.70 9.35 12.43
C GLY A 140 20.08 9.94 12.67
N ILE A 141 20.71 10.45 11.61
CA ILE A 141 21.94 11.21 11.75
C ILE A 141 21.63 12.56 12.39
N GLU A 142 20.69 13.32 11.84
CA GLU A 142 20.41 14.70 12.16
C GLU A 142 19.25 14.82 13.17
N SER A 143 19.44 15.66 14.18
CA SER A 143 18.56 15.78 15.33
C SER A 143 17.17 16.35 14.98
N ALA A 144 17.12 17.41 14.16
CA ALA A 144 15.88 18.11 13.88
C ALA A 144 14.92 17.24 13.01
N TRP A 145 15.46 16.51 12.04
CA TRP A 145 14.68 15.58 11.22
C TRP A 145 14.20 14.38 12.04
N THR A 146 15.06 13.86 12.91
CA THR A 146 14.67 12.79 13.85
C THR A 146 13.51 13.23 14.72
N GLN A 147 13.59 14.44 15.31
CA GLN A 147 12.53 15.00 16.13
C GLN A 147 11.23 15.21 15.35
N ARG A 148 11.32 15.66 14.10
CA ARG A 148 10.15 15.82 13.22
C ARG A 148 9.38 14.52 13.04
N VAL A 149 10.09 13.40 12.82
CA VAL A 149 9.46 12.08 12.65
C VAL A 149 8.87 11.61 13.98
N VAL A 150 9.58 11.76 15.08
CA VAL A 150 9.10 11.45 16.43
C VAL A 150 7.81 12.20 16.75
N ASP A 151 7.77 13.51 16.55
CA ASP A 151 6.58 14.36 16.78
C ASP A 151 5.41 13.94 15.89
N GLY A 152 5.73 13.58 14.63
CA GLY A 152 4.75 13.06 13.70
C GLY A 152 4.09 11.79 14.19
N ILE A 153 4.87 10.82 14.68
CA ILE A 153 4.40 9.53 15.20
C ILE A 153 3.67 9.72 16.53
N ALA A 154 4.18 10.55 17.43
CA ALA A 154 3.61 10.82 18.75
C ALA A 154 2.15 11.29 18.69
N LYS A 155 1.76 12.01 17.62
CA LYS A 155 0.36 12.41 17.37
C LYS A 155 -0.63 11.24 17.29
N SER A 156 -0.17 10.00 17.15
CA SER A 156 -1.02 8.80 17.19
C SER A 156 -1.25 8.25 18.59
N GLY A 157 -0.63 8.84 19.63
CA GLY A 157 -0.65 8.36 21.02
C GLY A 157 0.34 7.25 21.33
N LYS A 158 1.08 6.73 20.34
CA LYS A 158 2.02 5.62 20.54
C LYS A 158 3.29 6.06 21.26
N PRO A 159 3.87 5.19 22.12
CA PRO A 159 5.21 5.35 22.63
C PRO A 159 6.22 5.46 21.48
N VAL A 160 7.01 6.53 21.49
CA VAL A 160 8.07 6.76 20.50
C VAL A 160 9.25 7.44 21.16
N ALA A 161 10.46 7.04 20.80
CA ALA A 161 11.70 7.66 21.24
C ALA A 161 12.62 7.91 20.03
N GLY A 162 13.33 9.04 20.03
CA GLY A 162 14.25 9.44 18.97
C GLY A 162 15.69 9.51 19.48
N PHE A 163 16.63 9.13 18.62
CA PHE A 163 18.05 9.18 18.88
C PHE A 163 18.78 9.70 17.64
N SER A 164 19.68 10.67 17.81
CA SER A 164 20.52 11.20 16.73
C SER A 164 21.98 10.84 16.92
N ILE A 165 22.61 10.37 15.84
CA ILE A 165 24.01 9.90 15.84
C ILE A 165 24.97 11.09 15.86
N GLU A 166 24.59 12.18 15.18
CA GLU A 166 25.38 13.40 15.15
C GLU A 166 25.73 13.87 16.56
N GLN A 167 26.99 14.22 16.78
CA GLN A 167 27.58 14.65 18.05
C GLN A 167 27.56 13.62 19.20
N ASN A 168 26.93 12.46 19.02
CA ASN A 168 26.84 11.41 20.04
C ASN A 168 27.65 10.16 19.70
N GLY A 169 27.82 9.86 18.43
CA GLY A 169 28.41 8.62 17.94
C GLY A 169 27.45 7.43 18.01
N ASP A 170 27.63 6.51 17.10
CA ASP A 170 26.77 5.34 16.90
C ASP A 170 26.75 4.38 18.10
N HIS A 171 27.89 4.06 18.69
CA HIS A 171 27.99 3.16 19.86
C HIS A 171 27.15 3.63 21.04
N LYS A 172 27.21 4.93 21.36
CA LYS A 172 26.41 5.50 22.45
C LYS A 172 24.92 5.45 22.13
N ILE A 173 24.55 5.72 20.88
CA ILE A 173 23.17 5.67 20.42
C ILE A 173 22.64 4.26 20.43
N ILE A 174 23.38 3.28 19.90
CA ILE A 174 23.00 1.86 19.95
C ILE A 174 22.73 1.41 21.40
N ALA A 175 23.62 1.75 22.33
CA ALA A 175 23.45 1.38 23.74
C ALA A 175 22.21 2.04 24.36
N SER A 176 21.95 3.31 24.08
CA SER A 176 20.81 4.04 24.64
C SER A 176 19.48 3.58 24.02
N ALA A 177 19.44 3.42 22.70
CA ALA A 177 18.29 2.92 21.97
C ALA A 177 17.98 1.47 22.35
N SER A 178 18.99 0.62 22.59
CA SER A 178 18.77 -0.76 23.07
C SER A 178 18.11 -0.79 24.45
N ARG A 179 18.48 0.11 25.37
CA ARG A 179 17.80 0.20 26.68
C ARG A 179 16.32 0.58 26.51
N GLN A 180 16.05 1.61 25.71
CA GLN A 180 14.68 2.04 25.42
C GLN A 180 13.87 0.97 24.69
N ALA A 181 14.49 0.26 23.74
CA ALA A 181 13.87 -0.84 23.02
C ALA A 181 13.42 -1.96 23.95
N LYS A 182 14.25 -2.30 24.94
CA LYS A 182 13.92 -3.29 25.98
C LYS A 182 12.68 -2.86 26.77
N GLU A 183 12.59 -1.60 27.19
CA GLU A 183 11.44 -1.06 27.90
C GLU A 183 10.18 -1.13 27.05
N PHE A 184 10.27 -0.75 25.78
CA PHE A 184 9.13 -0.82 24.84
C PHE A 184 8.69 -2.26 24.57
N VAL A 185 9.60 -3.22 24.49
CA VAL A 185 9.25 -4.64 24.35
C VAL A 185 8.52 -5.15 25.60
N HIS A 186 9.00 -4.80 26.80
CA HIS A 186 8.32 -5.15 28.04
C HIS A 186 6.90 -4.57 28.08
N TRP A 187 6.76 -3.27 27.84
CA TRP A 187 5.46 -2.61 27.78
C TRP A 187 4.53 -3.25 26.73
N ALA A 188 5.04 -3.50 25.52
CA ALA A 188 4.26 -4.11 24.45
C ALA A 188 3.81 -5.54 24.80
N SER A 189 4.59 -6.28 25.60
CA SER A 189 4.24 -7.64 26.02
C SER A 189 3.07 -7.70 27.01
N GLU A 190 2.76 -6.61 27.68
CA GLU A 190 1.64 -6.49 28.62
C GLU A 190 0.33 -6.14 27.90
N LEU A 191 0.40 -5.68 26.64
CA LEU A 191 -0.80 -5.38 25.87
C LEU A 191 -1.58 -6.64 25.53
N THR A 192 -2.88 -6.61 25.77
CA THR A 192 -3.78 -7.72 25.51
C THR A 192 -4.57 -7.51 24.23
N ARG A 193 -4.93 -8.60 23.58
CA ARG A 193 -5.84 -8.58 22.42
C ARG A 193 -7.28 -8.49 22.90
N GLU A 194 -8.08 -7.75 22.15
CA GLU A 194 -9.53 -7.68 22.36
C GLU A 194 -10.28 -8.16 21.11
N ASN A 195 -11.57 -8.41 21.27
CA ASN A 195 -12.43 -8.81 20.15
C ASN A 195 -12.73 -7.60 19.26
N CYS A 196 -12.31 -7.68 18.00
CA CYS A 196 -12.45 -6.63 17.00
C CYS A 196 -13.26 -7.14 15.82
N SER A 197 -14.00 -6.27 15.16
CA SER A 197 -14.75 -6.61 13.96
C SER A 197 -13.88 -6.52 12.70
N VAL A 198 -14.14 -7.38 11.71
CA VAL A 198 -13.40 -7.40 10.44
C VAL A 198 -13.54 -6.08 9.67
N ASP A 199 -14.61 -5.31 9.83
CA ASP A 199 -14.78 -4.00 9.21
C ASP A 199 -13.80 -2.92 9.73
N GLU A 200 -13.11 -3.20 10.83
CA GLU A 200 -12.04 -2.33 11.36
C GLU A 200 -10.68 -2.59 10.68
N LEU A 201 -10.57 -3.63 9.85
CA LEU A 201 -9.31 -3.97 9.16
C LEU A 201 -9.05 -3.06 7.97
N TRP A 202 -7.77 -2.71 7.82
CA TRP A 202 -7.20 -2.14 6.62
C TRP A 202 -6.23 -3.14 6.00
N ILE A 203 -6.48 -3.47 4.73
CA ILE A 203 -5.75 -4.49 4.00
C ILE A 203 -5.11 -3.83 2.78
N SER A 204 -3.80 -3.93 2.68
CA SER A 204 -3.08 -3.52 1.48
C SER A 204 -2.73 -4.75 0.67
N VAL A 205 -2.97 -4.69 -0.62
CA VAL A 205 -2.55 -5.72 -1.58
C VAL A 205 -1.53 -5.14 -2.54
N LYS A 206 -0.57 -5.96 -2.94
CA LYS A 206 0.52 -5.61 -3.81
C LYS A 206 0.83 -6.80 -4.71
N CYS A 207 1.05 -6.55 -5.98
CA CYS A 207 1.56 -7.55 -6.90
C CYS A 207 3.04 -7.86 -6.58
N GLY A 208 3.50 -9.06 -6.91
CA GLY A 208 4.90 -9.46 -6.81
C GLY A 208 5.56 -9.47 -8.18
N GLU A 209 5.36 -10.55 -8.93
CA GLU A 209 5.92 -10.76 -10.26
C GLU A 209 4.81 -10.83 -11.30
N SER A 210 5.10 -10.37 -12.52
CA SER A 210 4.18 -10.44 -13.66
C SER A 210 4.36 -11.73 -14.42
N ASP A 211 3.86 -12.84 -13.89
CA ASP A 211 3.94 -14.16 -14.50
C ASP A 211 2.55 -14.81 -14.75
N THR A 212 2.55 -15.94 -15.42
CA THR A 212 1.33 -16.69 -15.73
C THR A 212 0.61 -17.15 -14.46
N THR A 213 1.34 -17.52 -13.42
CA THR A 213 0.75 -18.01 -12.15
C THR A 213 0.08 -16.88 -11.38
N SER A 214 0.63 -15.67 -11.44
CA SER A 214 -0.01 -14.46 -10.89
C SER A 214 -1.36 -14.20 -11.57
N GLY A 215 -1.38 -14.19 -12.92
CA GLY A 215 -2.60 -13.90 -13.67
C GLY A 215 -3.68 -14.99 -13.56
N LEU A 216 -3.32 -16.26 -13.50
CA LEU A 216 -4.27 -17.37 -13.50
C LEU A 216 -4.71 -17.83 -12.10
N ALA A 217 -3.87 -17.65 -11.08
CA ALA A 217 -4.12 -18.19 -9.75
C ALA A 217 -4.09 -17.11 -8.64
N SER A 218 -2.97 -16.41 -8.46
CA SER A 218 -2.78 -15.53 -7.31
C SER A 218 -3.73 -14.35 -7.34
N ASN A 219 -3.79 -13.61 -8.46
CA ASN A 219 -4.63 -12.41 -8.56
C ASN A 219 -6.14 -12.71 -8.48
N PRO A 220 -6.68 -13.77 -9.15
CA PRO A 220 -8.06 -14.16 -8.96
C PRO A 220 -8.39 -14.60 -7.52
N THR A 221 -7.43 -15.27 -6.84
CA THR A 221 -7.60 -15.67 -5.43
C THR A 221 -7.66 -14.46 -4.52
N VAL A 222 -6.74 -13.52 -4.70
CA VAL A 222 -6.74 -12.23 -3.96
C VAL A 222 -8.01 -11.45 -4.26
N GLY A 223 -8.45 -11.38 -5.52
CA GLY A 223 -9.71 -10.74 -5.89
C GLY A 223 -10.91 -11.32 -5.15
N ASN A 224 -11.02 -12.65 -5.07
CA ASN A 224 -12.08 -13.32 -4.29
C ASN A 224 -11.99 -13.02 -2.78
N PHE A 225 -10.77 -12.95 -2.25
CA PHE A 225 -10.54 -12.54 -0.86
C PHE A 225 -11.04 -11.12 -0.62
N ILE A 226 -10.67 -10.17 -1.49
CA ILE A 226 -11.09 -8.76 -1.40
C ILE A 226 -12.62 -8.63 -1.47
N ASP A 227 -13.28 -9.34 -2.38
CA ASP A 227 -14.74 -9.33 -2.48
C ASP A 227 -15.43 -9.75 -1.17
N LYS A 228 -14.84 -10.73 -0.45
CA LYS A 228 -15.32 -11.15 0.88
C LYS A 228 -15.08 -10.08 1.93
N MET A 229 -13.87 -9.51 1.96
CA MET A 229 -13.51 -8.48 2.92
C MET A 229 -14.35 -7.22 2.76
N ASP A 230 -14.57 -6.78 1.52
CA ASP A 230 -15.47 -5.66 1.19
C ASP A 230 -16.91 -5.94 1.66
N SER A 231 -17.40 -7.16 1.43
CA SER A 231 -18.75 -7.55 1.88
C SER A 231 -18.93 -7.49 3.41
N TRP A 232 -17.85 -7.61 4.17
CA TRP A 232 -17.83 -7.47 5.63
C TRP A 232 -17.50 -6.04 6.10
N GLY A 233 -17.19 -5.13 5.14
CA GLY A 233 -16.97 -3.72 5.40
C GLY A 233 -15.52 -3.35 5.70
N ALA A 234 -14.55 -4.25 5.50
CA ALA A 234 -13.14 -3.93 5.63
C ALA A 234 -12.70 -2.91 4.57
N THR A 235 -11.69 -2.12 4.88
CA THR A 235 -11.07 -1.21 3.92
C THR A 235 -9.93 -1.91 3.20
N THR A 236 -9.96 -1.91 1.87
CA THR A 236 -8.88 -2.45 1.05
C THR A 236 -8.24 -1.36 0.21
N CYS A 237 -6.93 -1.43 0.04
CA CYS A 237 -6.17 -0.53 -0.83
C CYS A 237 -5.14 -1.32 -1.63
N PHE A 238 -4.76 -0.81 -2.77
CA PHE A 238 -3.69 -1.35 -3.60
C PHE A 238 -2.79 -0.20 -4.11
N GLY A 239 -1.55 -0.52 -4.34
CA GLY A 239 -0.57 0.37 -4.98
C GLY A 239 -0.47 0.12 -6.48
N GLU A 240 0.55 0.74 -7.12
CA GLU A 240 0.91 0.51 -8.53
C GLU A 240 -0.20 0.88 -9.50
N THR A 241 -0.48 2.16 -9.58
CA THR A 241 -1.48 2.72 -10.49
C THR A 241 -1.23 2.36 -11.96
N SER A 242 0.04 2.18 -12.35
CA SER A 242 0.44 1.73 -13.70
C SER A 242 -0.13 0.36 -14.08
N GLU A 243 -0.23 -0.57 -13.14
CA GLU A 243 -0.69 -1.95 -13.39
C GLU A 243 -2.18 -2.05 -13.77
N ILE A 244 -2.97 -1.01 -13.54
CA ILE A 244 -4.35 -0.93 -13.98
C ILE A 244 -4.52 -0.45 -15.42
N THR A 245 -3.42 -0.11 -16.11
CA THR A 245 -3.43 0.34 -17.49
C THR A 245 -4.02 -0.72 -18.40
N GLY A 246 -5.05 -0.34 -19.17
CA GLY A 246 -5.85 -1.25 -19.99
C GLY A 246 -7.09 -1.83 -19.27
N ALA A 247 -7.19 -1.68 -17.95
CA ALA A 247 -8.35 -2.06 -17.14
C ALA A 247 -8.98 -0.85 -16.42
N GLU A 248 -8.48 0.36 -16.62
CA GLU A 248 -8.92 1.60 -15.95
C GLU A 248 -10.42 1.86 -16.10
N MET A 249 -10.97 1.58 -17.27
CA MET A 249 -12.40 1.74 -17.54
C MET A 249 -13.25 0.67 -16.84
N VAL A 250 -12.72 -0.55 -16.74
CA VAL A 250 -13.37 -1.65 -15.99
C VAL A 250 -13.43 -1.31 -14.51
N CYS A 251 -12.32 -0.82 -13.95
CA CYS A 251 -12.24 -0.39 -12.56
C CYS A 251 -13.18 0.79 -12.29
N ALA A 252 -13.22 1.78 -13.18
CA ALA A 252 -14.13 2.92 -13.08
C ALA A 252 -15.61 2.52 -13.09
N ALA A 253 -15.99 1.56 -13.95
CA ALA A 253 -17.34 1.03 -14.02
C ALA A 253 -17.80 0.29 -12.75
N ARG A 254 -16.86 -0.23 -11.95
CA ARG A 254 -17.11 -0.86 -10.65
C ARG A 254 -17.26 0.15 -9.51
N GLY A 255 -17.06 1.44 -9.78
CA GLY A 255 -17.25 2.49 -8.78
C GLY A 255 -18.68 2.50 -8.24
N LYS A 256 -18.84 2.64 -6.91
CA LYS A 256 -20.16 2.68 -6.24
C LYS A 256 -21.07 3.77 -6.81
N THR A 257 -20.51 4.83 -7.35
CA THR A 257 -21.21 5.91 -8.05
C THR A 257 -20.41 6.32 -9.28
N ALA A 258 -21.08 6.95 -10.27
CA ALA A 258 -20.41 7.51 -11.44
C ALA A 258 -19.30 8.52 -11.06
N ALA A 259 -19.51 9.31 -10.00
CA ALA A 259 -18.51 10.27 -9.51
C ALA A 259 -17.25 9.58 -8.99
N ILE A 260 -17.40 8.43 -8.29
CA ILE A 260 -16.23 7.63 -7.83
C ILE A 260 -15.50 7.04 -9.03
N GLY A 261 -16.21 6.50 -10.01
CA GLY A 261 -15.61 5.99 -11.24
C GLY A 261 -14.83 7.07 -11.99
N ALA A 262 -15.41 8.25 -12.15
CA ALA A 262 -14.74 9.40 -12.79
C ALA A 262 -13.48 9.85 -12.00
N LYS A 263 -13.54 9.86 -10.65
CA LYS A 263 -12.38 10.16 -9.82
C LYS A 263 -11.27 9.13 -10.01
N PHE A 264 -11.62 7.85 -10.11
CA PHE A 264 -10.67 6.77 -10.36
C PHE A 264 -9.93 6.97 -11.69
N THR A 265 -10.67 7.18 -12.78
CA THR A 265 -10.11 7.43 -14.12
C THR A 265 -9.21 8.67 -14.11
N LYS A 266 -9.63 9.76 -13.44
CA LYS A 266 -8.81 10.97 -13.32
C LYS A 266 -7.49 10.71 -12.58
N THR A 267 -7.52 9.89 -11.52
CA THR A 267 -6.31 9.55 -10.76
C THR A 267 -5.34 8.73 -11.61
N TRP A 268 -5.85 7.75 -12.35
CA TRP A 268 -5.03 6.98 -13.29
C TRP A 268 -4.45 7.86 -14.39
N GLN A 269 -5.25 8.74 -15.01
CA GLN A 269 -4.79 9.63 -16.06
C GLN A 269 -3.68 10.56 -15.57
N ALA A 270 -3.83 11.15 -14.38
CA ALA A 270 -2.80 12.01 -13.80
C ALA A 270 -1.47 11.26 -13.61
N TYR A 271 -1.53 10.01 -13.16
CA TYR A 271 -0.33 9.17 -13.05
C TYR A 271 0.31 8.91 -14.42
N MET A 272 -0.48 8.60 -15.44
CA MET A 272 0.03 8.36 -16.81
C MET A 272 0.61 9.63 -17.42
N ASP A 273 0.01 10.78 -17.16
CA ASP A 273 0.53 12.08 -17.62
C ASP A 273 1.93 12.33 -17.02
N ASP A 274 2.11 12.05 -15.71
CA ASP A 274 3.42 12.15 -15.04
C ASP A 274 4.45 11.18 -15.64
N VAL A 275 4.06 9.93 -15.92
CA VAL A 275 4.94 8.93 -16.55
C VAL A 275 5.38 9.41 -17.93
N ILE A 276 4.44 9.89 -18.77
CA ILE A 276 4.73 10.40 -20.11
C ILE A 276 5.66 11.61 -20.03
N GLU A 277 5.43 12.51 -19.08
CA GLU A 277 6.26 13.70 -18.91
C GLU A 277 7.69 13.34 -18.48
N GLN A 278 7.86 12.42 -17.52
CA GLN A 278 9.17 12.07 -16.98
C GLN A 278 9.96 11.16 -17.91
N PHE A 279 9.33 10.14 -18.47
CA PHE A 279 10.02 9.09 -19.23
C PHE A 279 9.85 9.22 -20.75
N LYS A 280 9.02 10.16 -21.22
CA LYS A 280 8.77 10.42 -22.65
C LYS A 280 8.22 9.20 -23.40
N THR A 281 7.53 8.31 -22.70
CA THR A 281 6.89 7.12 -23.25
C THR A 281 5.56 6.83 -22.55
N ASP A 282 4.63 6.22 -23.27
CA ASP A 282 3.39 5.63 -22.76
C ASP A 282 3.44 4.08 -22.80
N ASP A 283 4.60 3.54 -23.18
CA ASP A 283 4.84 2.10 -23.20
C ASP A 283 5.41 1.65 -21.84
N LEU A 284 4.58 0.92 -21.10
CA LEU A 284 4.92 0.36 -19.79
C LEU A 284 5.33 -1.12 -19.86
N SER A 285 5.56 -1.66 -21.08
CA SER A 285 5.83 -3.09 -21.26
C SER A 285 7.20 -3.54 -20.74
N ASP A 286 8.11 -2.59 -20.54
CA ASP A 286 9.47 -2.83 -20.05
C ASP A 286 9.65 -2.49 -18.55
N SER A 287 8.57 -2.19 -17.84
CA SER A 287 8.59 -1.83 -16.41
C SER A 287 8.56 -3.05 -15.49
#